data_07e906f35e90d4b83e81e86a242a2bdd
#
_entry.id   07e906f35e90d4b83e81e86a242a2bdd
#
_cell.length_a   1.000
_cell.length_b   1.000
_cell.length_c   1.000
_cell.angle_alpha   90.00
_cell.angle_beta   90.00
_cell.angle_gamma   90.00
#
_symmetry.space_group_name_H-M   'P 1'
#
loop_
_entity.id
_entity.type
_entity.pdbx_description
1 polymer ?
#
loop_
_entity_poly.entity_id
_entity_poly.type
_entity_poly.pdbx_seq_one_letter_code
_entity_poly.pdbx_strand_id
1 'polypeptide(L)'
;ETAVIAVIVGIVVIVFVRDFPEEKGGYPDNNPAFDGEKAKAEHQAALEYLKTSKWTALKCLKTGRMWVLWIAVGITGFMSMGIMSNFVTKFMVMGYELPTVLQMLGIAGVLAIPGSIVVGWLDVKIGTKKTGILINVLAFVAVLCCLTHVTVLHYISLPILAVMLGGSSNLMVSCTAAIWGRYDFKNAFSVIQPLNSVMTGVGITVVSACNSIDPTCQLAYIIMAVMAVIGLIAMCVLKVEPIDSEVR
;
A
#
# COMPACT_ATOMS: atom_id res chain seq x y z
N GLU A 1 6.33 -25.67 11.55
CA GLU A 1 6.59 -25.68 10.07
C GLU A 1 6.86 -24.26 9.54
N THR A 2 6.03 -23.27 9.83
CA THR A 2 6.23 -21.87 9.39
C THR A 2 7.55 -21.25 9.87
N ALA A 3 7.98 -21.53 11.10
CA ALA A 3 9.25 -21.03 11.65
C ALA A 3 10.46 -21.58 10.88
N VAL A 4 10.44 -22.84 10.47
CA VAL A 4 11.51 -23.46 9.68
C VAL A 4 11.61 -22.80 8.29
N ILE A 5 10.48 -22.59 7.64
CA ILE A 5 10.43 -21.90 6.33
C ILE A 5 10.97 -20.47 6.48
N ALA A 6 10.59 -19.74 7.52
CA ALA A 6 11.08 -18.38 7.77
C ALA A 6 12.62 -18.35 7.97
N VAL A 7 13.19 -19.31 8.68
CA VAL A 7 14.65 -19.42 8.86
C VAL A 7 15.35 -19.73 7.54
N ILE A 8 14.83 -20.66 6.73
CA ILE A 8 15.39 -21.00 5.43
C ILE A 8 15.36 -19.79 4.50
N VAL A 9 14.22 -19.10 4.41
CA VAL A 9 14.07 -17.86 3.61
C VAL A 9 15.03 -16.79 4.11
N GLY A 10 15.18 -16.62 5.43
CA GLY A 10 16.14 -15.67 6.03
C GLY A 10 17.58 -15.96 5.60
N ILE A 11 18.01 -17.22 5.64
CA ILE A 11 19.35 -17.62 5.20
C ILE A 11 19.52 -17.34 3.70
N VAL A 12 18.55 -17.68 2.87
CA VAL A 12 18.59 -17.42 1.42
C VAL A 12 18.70 -15.91 1.14
N VAL A 13 17.93 -15.08 1.86
CA VAL A 13 18.01 -13.63 1.72
C VAL A 13 19.40 -13.11 2.09
N ILE A 14 19.97 -13.52 3.21
CA ILE A 14 21.30 -13.07 3.66
C ILE A 14 22.39 -13.46 2.66
N VAL A 15 22.30 -14.64 2.05
CA VAL A 15 23.35 -15.16 1.14
C VAL A 15 23.21 -14.58 -0.26
N PHE A 16 21.97 -14.43 -0.78
CA PHE A 16 21.73 -14.13 -2.19
C PHE A 16 21.29 -12.71 -2.47
N VAL A 17 20.62 -12.03 -1.52
CA VAL A 17 20.14 -10.66 -1.72
C VAL A 17 21.25 -9.66 -1.43
N ARG A 18 21.39 -8.65 -2.27
CA ARG A 18 22.28 -7.50 -2.12
C ARG A 18 21.48 -6.22 -2.22
N ASP A 19 21.99 -5.15 -1.65
CA ASP A 19 21.32 -3.84 -1.68
C ASP A 19 21.25 -3.26 -3.10
N PHE A 20 22.26 -3.58 -3.93
CA PHE A 20 22.30 -3.09 -5.31
C PHE A 20 22.65 -4.22 -6.30
N PRO A 21 22.01 -4.29 -7.47
CA PRO A 21 22.29 -5.29 -8.49
C PRO A 21 23.73 -5.19 -9.04
N GLU A 22 24.31 -3.99 -9.02
CA GLU A 22 25.65 -3.71 -9.48
C GLU A 22 26.74 -4.43 -8.66
N GLU A 23 26.48 -4.76 -7.40
CA GLU A 23 27.39 -5.53 -6.52
C GLU A 23 27.67 -6.95 -7.04
N LYS A 24 26.75 -7.48 -7.87
CA LYS A 24 26.89 -8.80 -8.54
C LYS A 24 27.14 -8.69 -10.05
N GLY A 25 27.46 -7.48 -10.55
CA GLY A 25 27.63 -7.25 -11.98
C GLY A 25 26.32 -7.25 -12.78
N GLY A 26 25.19 -7.14 -12.09
CA GLY A 26 23.89 -6.95 -12.72
C GLY A 26 23.64 -5.48 -13.07
N TYR A 27 22.61 -5.23 -13.89
CA TYR A 27 22.22 -3.87 -14.27
C TYR A 27 20.81 -3.58 -13.76
N PRO A 28 20.49 -2.33 -13.42
CA PRO A 28 19.10 -1.93 -13.19
C PRO A 28 18.26 -2.27 -14.42
N ASP A 29 17.08 -2.85 -14.18
CA ASP A 29 16.11 -3.26 -15.22
C ASP A 29 16.64 -4.30 -16.23
N ASN A 30 17.77 -4.95 -15.94
CA ASN A 30 18.39 -5.97 -16.79
C ASN A 30 18.57 -5.52 -18.26
N ASN A 31 18.83 -4.22 -18.48
CA ASN A 31 18.95 -3.62 -19.80
C ASN A 31 20.36 -3.85 -20.37
N PRO A 32 20.52 -4.68 -21.42
CA PRO A 32 21.83 -4.99 -22.02
C PRO A 32 22.51 -3.79 -22.74
N ALA A 33 21.79 -2.71 -22.98
CA ALA A 33 22.35 -1.47 -23.54
C ALA A 33 23.07 -0.60 -22.48
N PHE A 34 23.12 -1.07 -21.22
CA PHE A 34 23.77 -0.36 -20.13
C PHE A 34 25.30 -0.56 -20.21
N ASP A 35 26.03 0.52 -20.42
CA ASP A 35 27.49 0.48 -20.40
C ASP A 35 28.00 0.18 -18.98
N GLY A 36 28.72 -0.92 -18.81
CA GLY A 36 29.16 -1.40 -17.50
C GLY A 36 30.10 -0.42 -16.75
N GLU A 37 30.86 0.44 -17.48
CA GLU A 37 31.66 1.49 -16.85
C GLU A 37 30.80 2.65 -16.35
N LYS A 38 29.78 3.00 -17.12
CA LYS A 38 28.81 4.04 -16.74
C LYS A 38 27.98 3.61 -15.52
N ALA A 39 27.59 2.34 -15.44
CA ALA A 39 26.93 1.78 -14.28
C ALA A 39 27.79 1.83 -13.00
N LYS A 40 29.08 1.51 -13.13
CA LYS A 40 30.02 1.60 -12.00
C LYS A 40 30.22 3.05 -11.54
N ALA A 41 30.32 3.99 -12.47
CA ALA A 41 30.44 5.41 -12.14
C ALA A 41 29.18 5.95 -11.45
N GLU A 42 27.99 5.58 -11.95
CA GLU A 42 26.70 5.93 -11.34
C GLU A 42 26.54 5.30 -9.95
N HIS A 43 26.98 4.05 -9.77
CA HIS A 43 26.98 3.39 -8.48
C HIS A 43 27.92 4.06 -7.47
N GLN A 44 29.11 4.46 -7.89
CA GLN A 44 30.05 5.20 -7.05
C GLN A 44 29.49 6.58 -6.66
N ALA A 45 28.92 7.31 -7.63
CA ALA A 45 28.24 8.58 -7.36
C ALA A 45 27.08 8.41 -6.38
N ALA A 46 26.34 7.32 -6.49
CA ALA A 46 25.27 6.96 -5.58
C ALA A 46 25.77 6.68 -4.15
N LEU A 47 26.89 5.97 -4.00
CA LEU A 47 27.51 5.71 -2.71
C LEU A 47 28.05 7.01 -2.06
N GLU A 48 28.60 7.92 -2.85
CA GLU A 48 28.98 9.25 -2.37
C GLU A 48 27.77 10.08 -1.96
N TYR A 49 26.70 10.07 -2.77
CA TYR A 49 25.44 10.72 -2.42
C TYR A 49 24.88 10.21 -1.09
N LEU A 50 24.87 8.88 -0.86
CA LEU A 50 24.40 8.29 0.39
C LEU A 50 25.19 8.74 1.62
N LYS A 51 26.51 9.02 1.46
CA LYS A 51 27.34 9.57 2.55
C LYS A 51 27.00 11.03 2.85
N THR A 52 26.60 11.78 1.86
CA THR A 52 26.30 13.23 1.95
C THR A 52 24.81 13.53 2.08
N SER A 53 23.95 12.52 1.89
CA SER A 53 22.49 12.70 1.94
C SER A 53 22.06 13.31 3.26
N LYS A 54 21.27 14.37 3.14
CA LYS A 54 20.65 15.05 4.28
C LYS A 54 19.37 14.34 4.79
N TRP A 55 18.88 13.35 4.06
CA TRP A 55 17.61 12.66 4.36
C TRP A 55 17.83 11.48 5.30
N THR A 56 17.93 11.78 6.58
CA THR A 56 17.88 10.77 7.66
C THR A 56 16.43 10.46 8.00
N ALA A 57 16.16 9.29 8.61
CA ALA A 57 14.82 8.91 9.07
C ALA A 57 14.16 10.01 9.94
N LEU A 58 14.93 10.65 10.81
CA LEU A 58 14.43 11.73 11.67
C LEU A 58 14.06 12.99 10.86
N LYS A 59 14.81 13.33 9.82
CA LYS A 59 14.44 14.45 8.93
C LYS A 59 13.21 14.12 8.09
N CYS A 60 13.10 12.90 7.58
CA CYS A 60 11.89 12.45 6.89
C CYS A 60 10.65 12.61 7.79
N LEU A 61 10.74 12.19 9.06
CA LEU A 61 9.67 12.34 10.05
C LEU A 61 9.27 13.79 10.32
N LYS A 62 10.22 14.73 10.28
CA LYS A 62 9.96 16.17 10.48
C LYS A 62 9.35 16.86 9.26
N THR A 63 9.28 16.19 8.12
CA THR A 63 8.78 16.77 6.88
C THR A 63 7.26 16.67 6.79
N GLY A 64 6.57 17.78 6.53
CA GLY A 64 5.12 17.81 6.39
C GLY A 64 4.59 16.84 5.30
N ARG A 65 5.37 16.64 4.21
CA ARG A 65 5.02 15.66 3.16
C ARG A 65 4.92 14.22 3.68
N MET A 66 5.73 13.83 4.67
CA MET A 66 5.68 12.50 5.30
C MET A 66 4.33 12.27 5.97
N TRP A 67 3.83 13.26 6.70
CA TRP A 67 2.54 13.17 7.39
C TRP A 67 1.36 13.14 6.43
N VAL A 68 1.40 13.96 5.37
CA VAL A 68 0.38 13.91 4.31
C VAL A 68 0.40 12.57 3.59
N LEU A 69 1.59 12.06 3.27
CA LEU A 69 1.76 10.72 2.68
C LEU A 69 1.20 9.65 3.62
N TRP A 70 1.55 9.71 4.91
CA TRP A 70 1.06 8.75 5.89
C TRP A 70 -0.48 8.74 5.97
N ILE A 71 -1.12 9.90 5.99
CA ILE A 71 -2.59 9.98 5.99
C ILE A 71 -3.13 9.40 4.69
N ALA A 72 -2.57 9.78 3.53
CA ALA A 72 -3.06 9.35 2.22
C ALA A 72 -2.97 7.83 2.01
N VAL A 73 -1.83 7.20 2.35
CA VAL A 73 -1.62 5.76 2.18
C VAL A 73 -2.03 4.95 3.40
N GLY A 74 -1.92 5.52 4.60
CA GLY A 74 -2.32 4.88 5.85
C GLY A 74 -3.83 4.62 5.91
N ILE A 75 -4.63 5.55 5.39
CA ILE A 75 -6.09 5.36 5.30
C ILE A 75 -6.44 4.22 4.34
N THR A 76 -5.71 4.01 3.25
CA THR A 76 -5.94 2.85 2.39
C THR A 76 -5.64 1.54 3.12
N GLY A 77 -4.59 1.51 3.95
CA GLY A 77 -4.28 0.38 4.84
C GLY A 77 -5.35 0.17 5.93
N PHE A 78 -5.77 1.25 6.59
CA PHE A 78 -6.89 1.25 7.55
C PHE A 78 -8.13 0.62 6.95
N MET A 79 -8.53 1.06 5.75
CA MET A 79 -9.72 0.57 5.08
C MET A 79 -9.59 -0.89 4.63
N SER A 80 -8.46 -1.25 4.02
CA SER A 80 -8.22 -2.63 3.57
C SER A 80 -8.36 -3.62 4.71
N MET A 81 -7.70 -3.39 5.83
CA MET A 81 -7.75 -4.29 6.98
C MET A 81 -9.05 -4.16 7.79
N GLY A 82 -9.60 -2.95 7.88
CA GLY A 82 -10.91 -2.72 8.50
C GLY A 82 -12.03 -3.49 7.79
N ILE A 83 -12.08 -3.42 6.46
CA ILE A 83 -13.06 -4.16 5.65
C ILE A 83 -12.83 -5.67 5.79
N MET A 84 -11.57 -6.12 5.66
CA MET A 84 -11.26 -7.56 5.74
C MET A 84 -11.60 -8.17 7.10
N SER A 85 -11.29 -7.46 8.19
CA SER A 85 -11.59 -7.95 9.55
C SER A 85 -13.09 -8.05 9.82
N ASN A 86 -13.89 -7.21 9.15
CA ASN A 86 -15.34 -7.15 9.35
C ASN A 86 -16.14 -7.85 8.25
N PHE A 87 -15.48 -8.33 7.21
CA PHE A 87 -16.14 -8.88 6.02
C PHE A 87 -17.13 -9.99 6.37
N VAL A 88 -16.64 -10.99 7.10
CA VAL A 88 -17.48 -12.16 7.48
C VAL A 88 -18.66 -11.74 8.35
N THR A 89 -18.40 -10.93 9.39
CA THR A 89 -19.45 -10.46 10.31
C THR A 89 -20.52 -9.67 9.56
N LYS A 90 -20.11 -8.73 8.71
CA LYS A 90 -21.02 -7.87 7.95
C LYS A 90 -21.96 -8.67 7.05
N PHE A 91 -21.41 -9.61 6.28
CA PHE A 91 -22.22 -10.38 5.33
C PHE A 91 -23.10 -11.42 6.02
N MET A 92 -22.67 -11.98 7.16
CA MET A 92 -23.55 -12.82 7.99
C MET A 92 -24.72 -12.03 8.58
N VAL A 93 -24.50 -10.81 9.04
CA VAL A 93 -25.58 -9.92 9.52
C VAL A 93 -26.55 -9.55 8.38
N MET A 94 -26.09 -9.51 7.14
CA MET A 94 -26.95 -9.30 5.96
C MET A 94 -27.73 -10.55 5.55
N GLY A 95 -27.58 -11.67 6.25
CA GLY A 95 -28.33 -12.92 6.01
C GLY A 95 -27.62 -13.88 5.05
N TYR A 96 -26.35 -13.67 4.73
CA TYR A 96 -25.58 -14.66 3.96
C TYR A 96 -25.11 -15.81 4.86
N GLU A 97 -25.13 -17.03 4.33
CA GLU A 97 -24.59 -18.19 5.02
C GLU A 97 -23.06 -18.16 5.07
N LEU A 98 -22.47 -18.63 6.16
CA LEU A 98 -21.02 -18.64 6.35
C LEU A 98 -20.23 -19.27 5.18
N PRO A 99 -20.63 -20.43 4.59
CA PRO A 99 -19.91 -20.99 3.44
C PRO A 99 -19.87 -20.04 2.24
N THR A 100 -20.97 -19.34 1.95
CA THR A 100 -21.06 -18.35 0.86
C THR A 100 -20.13 -17.17 1.13
N VAL A 101 -20.11 -16.66 2.36
CA VAL A 101 -19.21 -15.53 2.74
C VAL A 101 -17.75 -15.92 2.62
N LEU A 102 -17.39 -17.13 3.04
CA LEU A 102 -16.02 -17.64 2.89
C LEU A 102 -15.61 -17.82 1.42
N GLN A 103 -16.53 -18.24 0.56
CA GLN A 103 -16.32 -18.30 -0.89
C GLN A 103 -16.10 -16.89 -1.48
N MET A 104 -16.92 -15.90 -1.10
CA MET A 104 -16.77 -14.51 -1.52
C MET A 104 -15.40 -13.96 -1.11
N LEU A 105 -14.99 -14.22 0.12
CA LEU A 105 -13.67 -13.83 0.63
C LEU A 105 -12.53 -14.50 -0.16
N GLY A 106 -12.66 -15.78 -0.45
CA GLY A 106 -11.71 -16.53 -1.30
C GLY A 106 -11.60 -15.95 -2.71
N ILE A 107 -12.73 -15.63 -3.33
CA ILE A 107 -12.76 -14.98 -4.66
C ILE A 107 -12.06 -13.62 -4.61
N ALA A 108 -12.32 -12.78 -3.59
CA ALA A 108 -11.66 -11.49 -3.43
C ALA A 108 -10.14 -11.67 -3.27
N GLY A 109 -9.68 -12.69 -2.50
CA GLY A 109 -8.26 -13.01 -2.33
C GLY A 109 -7.59 -13.42 -3.63
N VAL A 110 -8.21 -14.29 -4.43
CA VAL A 110 -7.68 -14.70 -5.74
C VAL A 110 -7.63 -13.52 -6.72
N LEU A 111 -8.66 -12.68 -6.74
CA LEU A 111 -8.71 -11.49 -7.58
C LEU A 111 -7.73 -10.40 -7.15
N ALA A 112 -7.21 -10.43 -5.92
CA ALA A 112 -6.20 -9.48 -5.46
C ALA A 112 -4.87 -9.63 -6.21
N ILE A 113 -4.55 -10.83 -6.70
CA ILE A 113 -3.32 -11.09 -7.48
C ILE A 113 -3.33 -10.28 -8.79
N PRO A 114 -4.28 -10.47 -9.72
CA PRO A 114 -4.36 -9.65 -10.92
C PRO A 114 -4.64 -8.17 -10.57
N GLY A 115 -5.36 -7.89 -9.49
CA GLY A 115 -5.59 -6.54 -9.00
C GLY A 115 -4.30 -5.78 -8.72
N SER A 116 -3.33 -6.42 -8.07
CA SER A 116 -2.00 -5.84 -7.81
C SER A 116 -1.24 -5.51 -9.12
N ILE A 117 -1.31 -6.43 -10.11
CA ILE A 117 -0.67 -6.22 -11.42
C ILE A 117 -1.31 -5.02 -12.14
N VAL A 118 -2.63 -4.94 -12.14
CA VAL A 118 -3.38 -3.83 -12.76
C VAL A 118 -3.01 -2.50 -12.12
N VAL A 119 -2.92 -2.44 -10.79
CA VAL A 119 -2.52 -1.23 -10.07
C VAL A 119 -1.09 -0.83 -10.42
N GLY A 120 -0.14 -1.78 -10.46
CA GLY A 120 1.24 -1.51 -10.87
C GLY A 120 1.32 -0.97 -12.32
N TRP A 121 0.55 -1.57 -13.24
CA TRP A 121 0.48 -1.10 -14.62
C TRP A 121 -0.13 0.31 -14.73
N LEU A 122 -1.19 0.59 -13.98
CA LEU A 122 -1.79 1.91 -13.91
C LEU A 122 -0.82 2.94 -13.35
N ASP A 123 -0.06 2.59 -12.30
CA ASP A 123 0.94 3.45 -11.68
C ASP A 123 1.97 3.93 -12.71
N VAL A 124 2.49 3.02 -13.54
CA VAL A 124 3.42 3.37 -14.62
C VAL A 124 2.73 4.20 -15.72
N LYS A 125 1.48 3.87 -16.09
CA LYS A 125 0.81 4.49 -17.24
C LYS A 125 0.23 5.87 -16.96
N ILE A 126 -0.41 6.08 -15.83
CA ILE A 126 -1.13 7.33 -15.49
C ILE A 126 -0.43 8.13 -14.38
N GLY A 127 0.58 7.53 -13.75
CA GLY A 127 1.38 8.11 -12.67
C GLY A 127 0.81 7.84 -11.27
N THR A 128 1.70 7.79 -10.30
CA THR A 128 1.44 7.36 -8.92
C THR A 128 0.34 8.18 -8.23
N LYS A 129 0.31 9.49 -8.43
CA LYS A 129 -0.72 10.36 -7.83
C LYS A 129 -2.12 10.01 -8.32
N LYS A 130 -2.30 9.85 -9.64
CA LYS A 130 -3.61 9.54 -10.23
C LYS A 130 -4.07 8.15 -9.84
N THR A 131 -3.15 7.19 -9.80
CA THR A 131 -3.43 5.82 -9.34
C THR A 131 -3.86 5.81 -7.88
N GLY A 132 -3.21 6.59 -7.02
CA GLY A 132 -3.59 6.73 -5.62
C GLY A 132 -4.98 7.35 -5.44
N ILE A 133 -5.32 8.38 -6.21
CA ILE A 133 -6.67 8.97 -6.23
C ILE A 133 -7.70 7.90 -6.64
N LEU A 134 -7.43 7.16 -7.72
CA LEU A 134 -8.32 6.11 -8.21
C LEU A 134 -8.56 5.02 -7.14
N ILE A 135 -7.52 4.56 -6.46
CA ILE A 135 -7.64 3.55 -5.39
C ILE A 135 -8.53 4.09 -4.25
N ASN A 136 -8.37 5.34 -3.83
CA ASN A 136 -9.22 5.94 -2.78
C ASN A 136 -10.68 6.09 -3.23
N VAL A 137 -10.93 6.43 -4.50
CA VAL A 137 -12.29 6.48 -5.07
C VAL A 137 -12.91 5.07 -5.09
N LEU A 138 -12.14 4.07 -5.54
CA LEU A 138 -12.61 2.67 -5.54
C LEU A 138 -12.89 2.19 -4.12
N ALA A 139 -12.06 2.57 -3.14
CA ALA A 139 -12.29 2.29 -1.73
C ALA A 139 -13.62 2.85 -1.25
N PHE A 140 -13.91 4.11 -1.55
CA PHE A 140 -15.16 4.75 -1.20
C PHE A 140 -16.36 4.04 -1.84
N VAL A 141 -16.28 3.73 -3.14
CA VAL A 141 -17.32 3.00 -3.87
C VAL A 141 -17.55 1.61 -3.27
N ALA A 142 -16.49 0.86 -2.93
CA ALA A 142 -16.61 -0.45 -2.31
C ALA A 142 -17.35 -0.39 -0.96
N VAL A 143 -17.03 0.60 -0.12
CA VAL A 143 -17.72 0.81 1.16
C VAL A 143 -19.20 1.15 0.94
N LEU A 144 -19.52 2.01 -0.02
CA LEU A 144 -20.90 2.33 -0.36
C LEU A 144 -21.67 1.09 -0.85
N CYS A 145 -21.07 0.26 -1.68
CA CYS A 145 -21.67 -1.00 -2.11
C CYS A 145 -21.98 -1.92 -0.92
N CYS A 146 -21.08 -2.01 0.06
CA CYS A 146 -21.27 -2.82 1.27
C CYS A 146 -22.29 -2.21 2.27
N LEU A 147 -22.61 -0.92 2.16
CA LEU A 147 -23.66 -0.28 2.97
C LEU A 147 -25.07 -0.57 2.44
N THR A 148 -25.21 -0.92 1.17
CA THR A 148 -26.51 -1.23 0.56
C THR A 148 -26.98 -2.63 0.98
N HIS A 149 -28.29 -2.90 0.80
CA HIS A 149 -28.87 -4.23 0.95
C HIS A 149 -29.11 -4.93 -0.43
N VAL A 150 -28.40 -4.49 -1.46
CA VAL A 150 -28.55 -5.00 -2.82
C VAL A 150 -27.47 -6.04 -3.11
N THR A 151 -27.88 -7.31 -3.24
CA THR A 151 -26.99 -8.46 -3.46
C THR A 151 -26.01 -8.26 -4.63
N VAL A 152 -26.49 -7.69 -5.74
CA VAL A 152 -25.64 -7.44 -6.93
C VAL A 152 -24.49 -6.50 -6.59
N LEU A 153 -24.72 -5.45 -5.79
CA LEU A 153 -23.68 -4.50 -5.39
C LEU A 153 -22.64 -5.16 -4.46
N HIS A 154 -23.05 -6.13 -3.65
CA HIS A 154 -22.13 -6.91 -2.83
C HIS A 154 -21.13 -7.69 -3.72
N TYR A 155 -21.60 -8.37 -4.76
CA TYR A 155 -20.71 -9.08 -5.69
C TYR A 155 -19.84 -8.12 -6.52
N ILE A 156 -20.33 -6.94 -6.90
CA ILE A 156 -19.55 -5.90 -7.57
C ILE A 156 -18.46 -5.35 -6.65
N SER A 157 -18.69 -5.29 -5.34
CA SER A 157 -17.67 -4.83 -4.39
C SER A 157 -16.44 -5.76 -4.33
N LEU A 158 -16.58 -7.06 -4.61
CA LEU A 158 -15.48 -8.04 -4.50
C LEU A 158 -14.28 -7.71 -5.39
N PRO A 159 -14.40 -7.50 -6.71
CA PRO A 159 -13.25 -7.12 -7.52
C PRO A 159 -12.67 -5.76 -7.14
N ILE A 160 -13.50 -4.82 -6.66
CA ILE A 160 -13.03 -3.52 -6.20
C ILE A 160 -12.19 -3.69 -4.92
N LEU A 161 -12.67 -4.49 -3.96
CA LEU A 161 -11.92 -4.82 -2.75
C LEU A 161 -10.63 -5.56 -3.06
N ALA A 162 -10.65 -6.47 -4.03
CA ALA A 162 -9.47 -7.19 -4.49
C ALA A 162 -8.38 -6.24 -5.04
N VAL A 163 -8.78 -5.27 -5.88
CA VAL A 163 -7.85 -4.24 -6.39
C VAL A 163 -7.30 -3.39 -5.25
N MET A 164 -8.11 -3.03 -4.25
CA MET A 164 -7.64 -2.31 -3.07
C MET A 164 -6.62 -3.11 -2.26
N LEU A 165 -6.93 -4.37 -1.97
CA LEU A 165 -6.04 -5.25 -1.19
C LEU A 165 -4.69 -5.43 -1.88
N GLY A 166 -4.70 -5.73 -3.18
CA GLY A 166 -3.48 -5.91 -3.96
C GLY A 166 -2.70 -4.63 -4.23
N GLY A 167 -3.40 -3.49 -4.34
CA GLY A 167 -2.80 -2.22 -4.75
C GLY A 167 -2.34 -1.31 -3.62
N SER A 168 -2.90 -1.42 -2.41
CA SER A 168 -2.60 -0.51 -1.30
C SER A 168 -1.13 -0.53 -0.87
N SER A 169 -0.51 -1.71 -0.83
CA SER A 169 0.91 -1.88 -0.49
C SER A 169 1.82 -1.28 -1.56
N ASN A 170 1.50 -1.50 -2.84
CA ASN A 170 2.27 -0.95 -3.96
C ASN A 170 2.25 0.57 -3.96
N LEU A 171 1.09 1.17 -3.71
CA LEU A 171 0.93 2.62 -3.67
C LEU A 171 1.86 3.30 -2.65
N MET A 172 2.02 2.71 -1.45
CA MET A 172 2.92 3.25 -0.43
C MET A 172 4.37 3.24 -0.91
N VAL A 173 4.82 2.15 -1.51
CA VAL A 173 6.17 2.01 -2.06
C VAL A 173 6.39 3.02 -3.18
N SER A 174 5.49 3.08 -4.16
CA SER A 174 5.58 3.98 -5.31
C SER A 174 5.57 5.46 -4.91
N CYS A 175 4.67 5.87 -4.01
CA CYS A 175 4.65 7.25 -3.51
C CYS A 175 5.93 7.61 -2.76
N THR A 176 6.45 6.71 -1.93
CA THR A 176 7.69 6.95 -1.19
C THR A 176 8.88 7.08 -2.13
N ALA A 177 8.98 6.19 -3.12
CA ALA A 177 10.03 6.22 -4.14
C ALA A 177 9.95 7.48 -5.01
N ALA A 178 8.75 7.91 -5.41
CA ALA A 178 8.55 9.11 -6.20
C ALA A 178 8.94 10.40 -5.47
N ILE A 179 8.78 10.46 -4.14
CA ILE A 179 9.07 11.65 -3.33
C ILE A 179 10.54 11.71 -2.92
N TRP A 180 11.13 10.62 -2.44
CA TRP A 180 12.50 10.59 -1.92
C TRP A 180 13.53 10.01 -2.89
N GLY A 181 13.09 9.46 -4.02
CA GLY A 181 13.96 8.84 -4.99
C GLY A 181 14.53 7.50 -4.53
N ARG A 182 15.31 6.86 -5.41
CA ARG A 182 15.85 5.51 -5.19
C ARG A 182 16.78 5.42 -3.98
N TYR A 183 17.61 6.42 -3.77
CA TYR A 183 18.70 6.36 -2.78
C TYR A 183 18.24 6.66 -1.35
N ASP A 184 17.36 7.63 -1.19
CA ASP A 184 16.80 7.99 0.12
C ASP A 184 15.54 7.19 0.49
N PHE A 185 15.06 6.34 -0.42
CA PHE A 185 13.92 5.47 -0.22
C PHE A 185 14.01 4.68 1.08
N LYS A 186 15.16 4.06 1.37
CA LYS A 186 15.38 3.24 2.57
C LYS A 186 15.08 4.02 3.85
N ASN A 187 15.58 5.25 3.96
CA ASN A 187 15.39 6.09 5.13
C ASN A 187 13.93 6.58 5.26
N ALA A 188 13.29 6.95 4.17
CA ALA A 188 11.90 7.36 4.16
C ALA A 188 10.97 6.16 4.43
N PHE A 189 11.26 5.00 3.83
CA PHE A 189 10.46 3.80 3.97
C PHE A 189 10.54 3.21 5.39
N SER A 190 11.69 3.31 6.07
CA SER A 190 11.84 2.92 7.46
C SER A 190 10.95 3.71 8.44
N VAL A 191 10.49 4.88 8.03
CA VAL A 191 9.55 5.72 8.80
C VAL A 191 8.11 5.45 8.40
N ILE A 192 7.80 5.43 7.12
CA ILE A 192 6.40 5.33 6.67
C ILE A 192 5.81 3.94 6.93
N GLN A 193 6.62 2.87 6.83
CA GLN A 193 6.15 1.50 7.03
C GLN A 193 5.62 1.24 8.46
N PRO A 194 6.35 1.58 9.54
CA PRO A 194 5.81 1.47 10.91
C PRO A 194 4.57 2.34 11.13
N LEU A 195 4.58 3.57 10.64
CA LEU A 195 3.42 4.46 10.73
C LEU A 195 2.18 3.88 10.03
N ASN A 196 2.37 3.28 8.86
CA ASN A 196 1.29 2.60 8.14
C ASN A 196 0.78 1.38 8.90
N SER A 197 1.67 0.61 9.55
CA SER A 197 1.29 -0.54 10.38
C SER A 197 0.41 -0.11 11.57
N VAL A 198 0.73 1.01 12.20
CA VAL A 198 -0.11 1.59 13.27
C VAL A 198 -1.49 1.96 12.73
N MET A 199 -1.57 2.65 11.60
CA MET A 199 -2.86 3.04 10.99
C MET A 199 -3.70 1.82 10.63
N THR A 200 -3.08 0.79 10.10
CA THR A 200 -3.71 -0.50 9.76
C THR A 200 -4.28 -1.19 11.01
N GLY A 201 -3.51 -1.24 12.10
CA GLY A 201 -3.96 -1.78 13.39
C GLY A 201 -5.11 -0.98 14.01
N VAL A 202 -5.05 0.36 13.92
CA VAL A 202 -6.14 1.24 14.34
C VAL A 202 -7.41 0.93 13.55
N GLY A 203 -7.30 0.63 12.25
CA GLY A 203 -8.44 0.25 11.42
C GLY A 203 -9.21 -0.96 11.97
N ILE A 204 -8.50 -2.02 12.32
CA ILE A 204 -9.10 -3.22 12.91
C ILE A 204 -9.76 -2.89 14.27
N THR A 205 -9.06 -2.14 15.11
CA THR A 205 -9.54 -1.78 16.46
C THR A 205 -10.80 -0.93 16.40
N VAL A 206 -10.83 0.10 15.54
CA VAL A 206 -11.99 0.98 15.37
C VAL A 206 -13.18 0.20 14.86
N VAL A 207 -13.00 -0.67 13.86
CA VAL A 207 -14.08 -1.49 13.32
C VAL A 207 -14.63 -2.44 14.38
N SER A 208 -13.78 -3.08 15.17
CA SER A 208 -14.21 -3.96 16.27
C SER A 208 -14.98 -3.19 17.35
N ALA A 209 -14.52 -1.99 17.71
CA ALA A 209 -15.22 -1.14 18.68
C ALA A 209 -16.59 -0.69 18.15
N CYS A 210 -16.69 -0.33 16.86
CA CYS A 210 -17.95 0.02 16.23
C CYS A 210 -18.95 -1.14 16.26
N ASN A 211 -18.49 -2.37 15.99
CA ASN A 211 -19.35 -3.56 16.03
C ASN A 211 -19.88 -3.90 17.43
N SER A 212 -19.14 -3.51 18.47
CA SER A 212 -19.61 -3.64 19.86
C SER A 212 -20.74 -2.66 20.19
N ILE A 213 -20.80 -1.51 19.51
CA ILE A 213 -21.84 -0.48 19.67
C ILE A 213 -23.02 -0.75 18.73
N ASP A 214 -22.72 -1.12 17.47
CA ASP A 214 -23.71 -1.36 16.43
C ASP A 214 -23.49 -2.76 15.82
N PRO A 215 -24.24 -3.78 16.31
CA PRO A 215 -24.15 -5.15 15.79
C PRO A 215 -24.54 -5.29 14.31
N THR A 216 -25.19 -4.28 13.70
CA THR A 216 -25.51 -4.28 12.27
C THR A 216 -24.30 -3.97 11.40
N CYS A 217 -23.17 -3.63 11.99
CA CYS A 217 -21.94 -3.21 11.34
C CYS A 217 -22.06 -1.96 10.45
N GLN A 218 -23.16 -1.24 10.49
CA GLN A 218 -23.34 -0.04 9.64
C GLN A 218 -22.45 1.10 10.09
N LEU A 219 -22.33 1.32 11.41
CA LEU A 219 -21.49 2.36 11.97
C LEU A 219 -20.03 2.24 11.51
N ALA A 220 -19.49 1.03 11.50
CA ALA A 220 -18.12 0.77 11.04
C ALA A 220 -17.93 1.19 9.58
N TYR A 221 -18.87 0.84 8.69
CA TYR A 221 -18.79 1.19 7.28
C TYR A 221 -19.03 2.68 7.02
N ILE A 222 -19.86 3.37 7.82
CA ILE A 222 -20.01 4.83 7.76
C ILE A 222 -18.69 5.53 8.11
N ILE A 223 -18.02 5.09 9.19
CA ILE A 223 -16.71 5.62 9.56
C ILE A 223 -15.69 5.37 8.45
N MET A 224 -15.67 4.18 7.86
CA MET A 224 -14.79 3.88 6.73
C MET A 224 -15.09 4.77 5.52
N ALA A 225 -16.36 5.08 5.23
CA ALA A 225 -16.71 6.01 4.16
C ALA A 225 -16.15 7.44 4.42
N VAL A 226 -16.25 7.92 5.66
CA VAL A 226 -15.66 9.21 6.05
C VAL A 226 -14.14 9.17 5.92
N MET A 227 -13.49 8.10 6.38
CA MET A 227 -12.05 7.93 6.25
C MET A 227 -11.60 7.88 4.79
N ALA A 228 -12.38 7.23 3.90
CA ALA A 228 -12.09 7.23 2.46
C ALA A 228 -12.08 8.63 1.86
N VAL A 229 -13.01 9.48 2.26
CA VAL A 229 -13.05 10.90 1.82
C VAL A 229 -11.81 11.64 2.33
N ILE A 230 -11.42 11.43 3.58
CA ILE A 230 -10.21 12.06 4.15
C ILE A 230 -8.96 11.57 3.39
N GLY A 231 -8.85 10.27 3.11
CA GLY A 231 -7.76 9.69 2.32
C GLY A 231 -7.70 10.26 0.90
N LEU A 232 -8.85 10.41 0.26
CA LEU A 232 -8.96 11.02 -1.06
C LEU A 232 -8.48 12.49 -1.05
N ILE A 233 -8.91 13.27 -0.08
CA ILE A 233 -8.46 14.67 0.07
C ILE A 233 -6.95 14.71 0.32
N ALA A 234 -6.43 13.89 1.23
CA ALA A 234 -5.01 13.82 1.51
C ALA A 234 -4.20 13.44 0.27
N MET A 235 -4.69 12.49 -0.54
CA MET A 235 -4.04 12.10 -1.79
C MET A 235 -4.07 13.21 -2.85
N CYS A 236 -5.15 13.97 -2.93
CA CYS A 236 -5.23 15.15 -3.82
C CYS A 236 -4.23 16.25 -3.42
N VAL A 237 -4.07 16.49 -2.12
CA VAL A 237 -3.14 17.49 -1.57
C VAL A 237 -1.68 17.03 -1.67
N LEU A 238 -1.42 15.73 -1.60
CA LEU A 238 -0.07 15.17 -1.65
C LEU A 238 0.65 15.57 -2.94
N LYS A 239 1.82 16.18 -2.79
CA LYS A 239 2.73 16.45 -3.90
C LYS A 239 3.63 15.24 -4.12
N VAL A 240 3.30 14.42 -5.13
CA VAL A 240 4.07 13.24 -5.54
C VAL A 240 5.09 13.67 -6.59
N GLU A 241 6.06 14.45 -6.15
CA GLU A 241 7.18 14.96 -6.94
C GLU A 241 8.45 14.84 -6.09
N PRO A 242 9.64 14.70 -6.69
CA PRO A 242 10.88 14.69 -5.94
C PRO A 242 10.97 15.87 -4.97
N ILE A 243 11.37 15.59 -3.74
CA ILE A 243 11.41 16.59 -2.67
C ILE A 243 12.55 17.58 -2.88
N ASP A 244 13.62 17.12 -3.55
CA ASP A 244 14.77 17.91 -3.96
C ASP A 244 15.08 17.66 -5.43
N SER A 245 15.59 18.70 -6.12
CA SER A 245 16.03 18.61 -7.51
C SER A 245 17.25 17.67 -7.71
N GLU A 246 17.97 17.38 -6.62
CA GLU A 246 19.14 16.49 -6.60
C GLU A 246 18.75 15.00 -6.56
N VAL A 247 17.47 14.69 -6.35
CA VAL A 247 16.92 13.31 -6.20
C VAL A 247 16.54 12.70 -7.58
N ARG A 248 16.87 13.33 -8.67
CA ARG A 248 16.57 12.85 -10.04
C ARG A 248 17.52 11.78 -10.52
#